data_b27688366f5d43ac8cf9dfcce24cb6f6
#
_entry.id   b27688366f5d43ac8cf9dfcce24cb6f6
#
_cell.length_a   1.000
_cell.length_b   1.000
_cell.length_c   1.000
_cell.angle_alpha   90.00
_cell.angle_beta   90.00
_cell.angle_gamma   90.00
#
_symmetry.space_group_name_H-M   'P 1'
#
loop_
_entity.id
_entity.type
_entity.pdbx_description
1 polymer ?
#
loop_
_entity_poly.entity_id
_entity_poly.type
_entity_poly.pdbx_seq_one_letter_code
_entity_poly.pdbx_strand_id
1 'polypeptide(L)'
;MKSWQIDVKYVPQTCILNDFDYDKKFYQYTCIDEATRQRYLYWYEEHTPANTVDFIKRAIKFFNYIPKEIQTDNGTEFTFNRSYIGKVHPMDKLCHQLNIIHHKIRPRTPQHNGKVERSHRNDNERFYTYLSFSTLDELRAKGSAYLLRSNNIPMSVLGYLTPNEMRQKIESYT
;
A
#
# COMPACT_ATOMS: atom_id res chain seq x y z
N MET A 1 -15.54 -0.08 11.28
CA MET A 1 -15.74 -0.24 9.83
C MET A 1 -14.37 -0.55 9.24
N LYS A 2 -14.23 -1.65 8.47
CA LYS A 2 -12.91 -2.07 7.92
C LYS A 2 -12.70 -1.35 6.58
N SER A 3 -11.95 -0.24 6.60
CA SER A 3 -11.63 0.60 5.44
C SER A 3 -10.12 0.65 5.23
N TRP A 4 -9.67 0.52 3.97
CA TRP A 4 -8.29 0.58 3.58
C TRP A 4 -7.99 1.80 2.73
N GLN A 5 -6.79 2.36 2.89
CA GLN A 5 -6.19 3.27 1.91
C GLN A 5 -5.07 2.55 1.18
N ILE A 6 -5.08 2.64 -0.15
CA ILE A 6 -4.04 2.05 -1.01
C ILE A 6 -3.43 3.15 -1.87
N ASP A 7 -2.11 3.10 -1.99
CA ASP A 7 -1.34 4.03 -2.82
C ASP A 7 -0.07 3.35 -3.35
N VAL A 8 0.50 3.90 -4.42
CA VAL A 8 1.72 3.43 -5.06
C VAL A 8 2.74 4.55 -5.12
N LYS A 9 3.98 4.24 -4.79
CA LYS A 9 5.10 5.19 -4.93
C LYS A 9 6.29 4.54 -5.62
N TYR A 10 7.12 5.37 -6.24
CA TYR A 10 8.42 4.96 -6.76
C TYR A 10 9.38 4.62 -5.62
N VAL A 11 10.15 3.56 -5.79
CA VAL A 11 11.34 3.30 -4.97
C VAL A 11 12.46 4.26 -5.41
N PRO A 12 13.14 4.96 -4.49
CA PRO A 12 14.21 5.87 -4.87
C PRO A 12 15.32 5.16 -5.65
N GLN A 13 15.72 5.74 -6.78
CA GLN A 13 16.77 5.19 -7.65
C GLN A 13 18.11 5.04 -6.91
N THR A 14 18.39 5.89 -5.93
CA THR A 14 19.59 5.86 -5.10
C THR A 14 19.76 4.57 -4.29
N CYS A 15 18.70 3.77 -4.15
CA CYS A 15 18.74 2.49 -3.44
C CYS A 15 19.21 1.33 -4.34
N ILE A 16 19.30 1.51 -5.66
CA ILE A 16 19.56 0.44 -6.63
C ILE A 16 21.07 0.38 -6.90
N LEU A 17 21.68 -0.79 -6.66
CA LEU A 17 23.13 -1.01 -6.79
C LEU A 17 23.60 -1.44 -8.19
N ASN A 18 22.76 -1.42 -9.20
CA ASN A 18 23.13 -1.88 -10.54
C ASN A 18 23.68 -0.75 -11.41
N ASP A 19 24.96 -0.83 -11.77
CA ASP A 19 25.65 0.11 -12.67
C ASP A 19 25.17 0.05 -14.13
N PHE A 20 24.38 -0.96 -14.50
CA PHE A 20 24.03 -1.24 -15.89
C PHE A 20 22.57 -0.99 -16.27
N ASP A 21 21.69 -0.65 -15.33
CA ASP A 21 20.24 -0.56 -15.59
C ASP A 21 19.65 0.70 -14.94
N TYR A 22 20.16 1.87 -15.36
CA TYR A 22 19.68 3.19 -14.87
C TYR A 22 18.20 3.44 -15.11
N ASP A 23 17.55 2.68 -16.00
CA ASP A 23 16.13 2.82 -16.33
C ASP A 23 15.20 1.89 -15.53
N LYS A 24 15.76 0.96 -14.73
CA LYS A 24 14.95 0.02 -13.97
C LYS A 24 14.24 0.72 -12.81
N LYS A 25 12.92 0.64 -12.81
CA LYS A 25 12.06 1.24 -11.80
C LYS A 25 11.41 0.16 -10.95
N PHE A 26 11.25 0.47 -9.67
CA PHE A 26 10.50 -0.36 -8.74
C PHE A 26 9.42 0.47 -8.07
N TYR A 27 8.33 -0.17 -7.73
CA TYR A 27 7.14 0.46 -7.17
C TYR A 27 6.77 -0.20 -5.87
N GLN A 28 6.59 0.60 -4.82
CA GLN A 28 6.04 0.15 -3.55
C GLN A 28 4.54 0.38 -3.56
N TYR A 29 3.78 -0.69 -3.41
CA TYR A 29 2.36 -0.64 -3.08
C TYR A 29 2.21 -0.63 -1.56
N THR A 30 1.37 0.25 -1.07
CA THR A 30 1.10 0.44 0.35
C THR A 30 -0.39 0.29 0.61
N CYS A 31 -0.78 -0.56 1.54
CA CYS A 31 -2.14 -0.65 2.07
C CYS A 31 -2.11 -0.34 3.57
N ILE A 32 -2.99 0.56 4.03
CA ILE A 32 -3.15 0.93 5.44
C ILE A 32 -4.58 0.65 5.86
N ASP A 33 -4.73 -0.14 6.92
CA ASP A 33 -6.01 -0.24 7.64
C ASP A 33 -6.25 1.05 8.45
N GLU A 34 -7.36 1.70 8.19
CA GLU A 34 -7.65 3.00 8.81
C GLU A 34 -7.89 2.94 10.32
N ALA A 35 -8.42 1.84 10.82
CA ALA A 35 -8.74 1.67 12.23
C ALA A 35 -7.51 1.33 13.07
N THR A 36 -6.71 0.38 12.60
CA THR A 36 -5.56 -0.15 13.33
C THR A 36 -4.25 0.54 13.00
N ARG A 37 -4.19 1.27 11.89
CA ARG A 37 -2.95 1.78 11.27
C ARG A 37 -1.98 0.69 10.85
N GLN A 38 -2.36 -0.57 10.92
CA GLN A 38 -1.57 -1.68 10.42
C GLN A 38 -1.35 -1.53 8.92
N ARG A 39 -0.13 -1.78 8.46
CA ARG A 39 0.26 -1.61 7.06
C ARG A 39 0.60 -2.95 6.45
N TYR A 40 0.37 -3.05 5.13
CA TYR A 40 0.92 -4.06 4.24
C TYR A 40 1.67 -3.38 3.11
N LEU A 41 2.90 -3.84 2.82
CA LEU A 41 3.77 -3.32 1.78
C LEU A 41 4.17 -4.47 0.85
N TYR A 42 4.21 -4.20 -0.46
CA TYR A 42 4.77 -5.13 -1.43
C TYR A 42 5.37 -4.38 -2.62
N TRP A 43 6.32 -4.97 -3.32
CA TRP A 43 7.09 -4.32 -4.38
C TRP A 43 6.97 -5.04 -5.70
N TYR A 44 6.87 -4.26 -6.79
CA TYR A 44 6.76 -4.71 -8.16
C TYR A 44 7.72 -3.93 -9.06
N GLU A 45 8.05 -4.49 -10.24
CA GLU A 45 8.81 -3.80 -11.29
C GLU A 45 7.92 -2.89 -12.15
N GLU A 46 6.59 -3.07 -12.07
CA GLU A 46 5.61 -2.27 -12.81
C GLU A 46 4.43 -1.91 -11.91
N HIS A 47 3.74 -0.81 -12.23
CA HIS A 47 2.48 -0.41 -11.58
C HIS A 47 1.30 -0.60 -12.54
N THR A 48 0.92 -1.85 -12.77
CA THR A 48 -0.16 -2.24 -13.68
C THR A 48 -1.46 -2.58 -12.93
N PRO A 49 -2.63 -2.53 -13.62
CA PRO A 49 -3.88 -3.02 -13.02
C PRO A 49 -3.81 -4.47 -12.54
N ALA A 50 -3.03 -5.33 -13.20
CA ALA A 50 -2.83 -6.72 -12.79
C ALA A 50 -2.07 -6.80 -11.46
N ASN A 51 -1.02 -5.99 -11.28
CA ASN A 51 -0.27 -5.90 -10.03
C ASN A 51 -1.13 -5.35 -8.89
N THR A 52 -2.02 -4.40 -9.18
CA THR A 52 -3.01 -3.91 -8.19
C THR A 52 -3.93 -5.03 -7.70
N VAL A 53 -4.45 -5.86 -8.60
CA VAL A 53 -5.28 -7.01 -8.24
C VAL A 53 -4.50 -8.04 -7.40
N ASP A 54 -3.26 -8.36 -7.78
CA ASP A 54 -2.38 -9.25 -7.02
C ASP A 54 -2.11 -8.67 -5.62
N PHE A 55 -1.78 -7.38 -5.55
CA PHE A 55 -1.52 -6.68 -4.28
C PHE A 55 -2.72 -6.74 -3.33
N ILE A 56 -3.95 -6.46 -3.81
CA ILE A 56 -5.16 -6.52 -2.99
C ILE A 56 -5.39 -7.93 -2.45
N LYS A 57 -5.20 -8.97 -3.27
CA LYS A 57 -5.32 -10.36 -2.84
C LYS A 57 -4.31 -10.73 -1.75
N ARG A 58 -3.06 -10.26 -1.89
CA ARG A 58 -2.02 -10.43 -0.86
C ARG A 58 -2.36 -9.68 0.42
N ALA A 59 -2.86 -8.45 0.32
CA ALA A 59 -3.30 -7.66 1.47
C ALA A 59 -4.46 -8.35 2.21
N ILE A 60 -5.47 -8.89 1.49
CA ILE A 60 -6.56 -9.68 2.09
C ILE A 60 -5.99 -10.87 2.88
N LYS A 61 -5.03 -11.60 2.29
CA LYS A 61 -4.37 -12.72 2.99
C LYS A 61 -3.59 -12.27 4.22
N PHE A 62 -2.87 -11.16 4.13
CA PHE A 62 -2.08 -10.60 5.24
C PHE A 62 -2.97 -10.13 6.39
N PHE A 63 -4.00 -9.35 6.10
CA PHE A 63 -4.95 -8.86 7.10
C PHE A 63 -5.94 -9.93 7.56
N ASN A 64 -6.05 -11.04 6.85
CA ASN A 64 -7.01 -12.13 7.12
C ASN A 64 -8.48 -11.67 7.20
N TYR A 65 -8.84 -10.65 6.39
CA TYR A 65 -10.23 -10.22 6.20
C TYR A 65 -10.39 -9.42 4.89
N ILE A 66 -11.62 -9.36 4.39
CA ILE A 66 -12.01 -8.52 3.24
C ILE A 66 -12.50 -7.18 3.78
N PRO A 67 -11.95 -6.02 3.31
CA PRO A 67 -12.41 -4.71 3.72
C PRO A 67 -13.79 -4.41 3.16
N LYS A 68 -14.53 -3.53 3.81
CA LYS A 68 -15.80 -3.01 3.25
C LYS A 68 -15.55 -1.94 2.18
N GLU A 69 -14.49 -1.18 2.36
CA GLU A 69 -14.16 -0.04 1.52
C GLU A 69 -12.66 0.01 1.24
N ILE A 70 -12.30 0.39 0.02
CA ILE A 70 -10.93 0.72 -0.37
C ILE A 70 -10.93 2.12 -0.98
N GLN A 71 -10.02 2.97 -0.53
CA GLN A 71 -9.79 4.29 -1.07
C GLN A 71 -8.45 4.33 -1.81
N THR A 72 -8.46 4.86 -3.03
CA THR A 72 -7.25 5.09 -3.86
C THR A 72 -7.28 6.50 -4.46
N ASP A 73 -6.15 6.94 -4.99
CA ASP A 73 -6.13 8.06 -5.93
C ASP A 73 -6.68 7.64 -7.31
N ASN A 74 -6.50 8.51 -8.32
CA ASN A 74 -6.94 8.27 -9.70
C ASN A 74 -5.79 7.78 -10.61
N GLY A 75 -4.77 7.12 -10.07
CA GLY A 75 -3.71 6.51 -10.84
C GLY A 75 -4.24 5.48 -11.85
N THR A 76 -3.54 5.30 -12.97
CA THR A 76 -3.95 4.38 -14.03
C THR A 76 -3.91 2.92 -13.59
N GLU A 77 -3.15 2.61 -12.56
CA GLU A 77 -3.11 1.32 -11.88
C GLU A 77 -4.40 1.00 -11.10
N PHE A 78 -5.18 2.04 -10.73
CA PHE A 78 -6.42 1.91 -9.95
C PHE A 78 -7.67 2.21 -10.76
N THR A 79 -7.56 3.00 -11.85
CA THR A 79 -8.72 3.42 -12.66
C THR A 79 -8.35 3.66 -14.10
N PHE A 80 -9.31 3.45 -15.00
CA PHE A 80 -9.13 3.82 -16.40
C PHE A 80 -9.43 5.31 -16.62
N ASN A 81 -8.64 5.93 -17.49
CA ASN A 81 -8.93 7.25 -18.06
C ASN A 81 -10.18 7.21 -18.95
N ARG A 82 -10.74 8.38 -19.26
CA ARG A 82 -11.94 8.54 -20.14
C ARG A 82 -11.81 7.89 -21.51
N SER A 83 -10.61 7.61 -21.99
CA SER A 83 -10.35 6.91 -23.27
C SER A 83 -10.74 5.43 -23.27
N TYR A 84 -11.01 4.83 -22.12
CA TYR A 84 -11.43 3.42 -22.01
C TYR A 84 -12.95 3.28 -21.82
N ILE A 85 -13.71 3.98 -22.68
CA ILE A 85 -15.18 3.95 -22.61
C ILE A 85 -15.69 2.51 -22.73
N GLY A 86 -16.54 2.09 -21.78
CA GLY A 86 -17.18 0.76 -21.76
C GLY A 86 -16.33 -0.39 -21.20
N LYS A 87 -15.08 -0.15 -20.77
CA LYS A 87 -14.25 -1.16 -20.12
C LYS A 87 -14.27 -1.00 -18.58
N VAL A 88 -14.45 -2.10 -17.88
CA VAL A 88 -14.36 -2.13 -16.40
C VAL A 88 -12.90 -2.36 -15.99
N HIS A 89 -12.40 -1.51 -15.10
CA HIS A 89 -11.03 -1.67 -14.59
C HIS A 89 -10.91 -2.98 -13.77
N PRO A 90 -9.80 -3.74 -13.90
CA PRO A 90 -9.59 -4.99 -13.17
C PRO A 90 -9.78 -4.88 -11.66
N MET A 91 -9.35 -3.76 -11.04
CA MET A 91 -9.59 -3.48 -9.64
C MET A 91 -11.08 -3.34 -9.32
N ASP A 92 -11.84 -2.56 -10.13
CA ASP A 92 -13.28 -2.38 -9.93
C ASP A 92 -14.03 -3.72 -10.08
N LYS A 93 -13.58 -4.58 -11.03
CA LYS A 93 -14.12 -5.94 -11.18
C LYS A 93 -13.88 -6.79 -9.93
N LEU A 94 -12.66 -6.78 -9.39
CA LEU A 94 -12.34 -7.49 -8.14
C LEU A 94 -13.14 -6.95 -6.97
N CYS A 95 -13.24 -5.63 -6.81
CA CYS A 95 -14.04 -5.00 -5.76
C CYS A 95 -15.51 -5.42 -5.83
N HIS A 96 -16.09 -5.43 -7.03
CA HIS A 96 -17.46 -5.89 -7.21
C HIS A 96 -17.64 -7.37 -6.82
N GLN A 97 -16.71 -8.25 -7.23
CA GLN A 97 -16.75 -9.69 -6.88
C GLN A 97 -16.65 -9.94 -5.37
N LEU A 98 -15.95 -9.08 -4.64
CA LEU A 98 -15.73 -9.22 -3.20
C LEU A 98 -16.66 -8.33 -2.36
N ASN A 99 -17.64 -7.65 -2.98
CA ASN A 99 -18.54 -6.67 -2.33
C ASN A 99 -17.78 -5.55 -1.59
N ILE A 100 -16.70 -5.05 -2.20
CA ILE A 100 -15.89 -3.94 -1.70
C ILE A 100 -16.32 -2.66 -2.41
N ILE A 101 -16.56 -1.58 -1.66
CA ILE A 101 -16.83 -0.25 -2.23
C ILE A 101 -15.48 0.41 -2.55
N HIS A 102 -15.25 0.73 -3.82
CA HIS A 102 -14.06 1.44 -4.24
C HIS A 102 -14.32 2.95 -4.31
N HIS A 103 -13.65 3.71 -3.43
CA HIS A 103 -13.69 5.17 -3.39
C HIS A 103 -12.46 5.76 -4.08
N LYS A 104 -12.69 6.58 -5.10
CA LYS A 104 -11.65 7.35 -5.79
C LYS A 104 -11.58 8.74 -5.19
N ILE A 105 -10.42 9.16 -4.73
CA ILE A 105 -10.22 10.51 -4.18
C ILE A 105 -10.36 11.53 -5.31
N ARG A 106 -11.12 12.61 -5.06
CA ARG A 106 -11.21 13.71 -6.02
C ARG A 106 -9.85 14.39 -6.19
N PRO A 107 -9.43 14.72 -7.42
CA PRO A 107 -8.22 15.49 -7.65
C PRO A 107 -8.22 16.76 -6.79
N ARG A 108 -7.06 17.12 -6.22
CA ARG A 108 -6.86 18.31 -5.36
C ARG A 108 -7.53 18.28 -3.98
N THR A 109 -7.77 17.10 -3.40
CA THR A 109 -8.18 16.96 -1.99
C THR A 109 -7.10 16.25 -1.17
N PRO A 110 -5.97 16.92 -0.84
CA PRO A 110 -4.83 16.27 -0.16
C PRO A 110 -5.17 15.72 1.23
N GLN A 111 -6.23 16.23 1.87
CA GLN A 111 -6.65 15.82 3.21
C GLN A 111 -7.06 14.34 3.28
N HIS A 112 -7.51 13.75 2.18
CA HIS A 112 -7.98 12.36 2.14
C HIS A 112 -6.87 11.31 2.04
N ASN A 113 -5.64 11.70 1.63
CA ASN A 113 -4.50 10.80 1.48
C ASN A 113 -3.39 11.00 2.54
N GLY A 114 -3.62 11.89 3.50
CA GLY A 114 -2.60 12.30 4.50
C GLY A 114 -2.02 11.16 5.33
N LYS A 115 -2.74 10.03 5.49
CA LYS A 115 -2.24 8.85 6.20
C LYS A 115 -1.19 8.11 5.39
N VAL A 116 -1.46 7.88 4.11
CA VAL A 116 -0.53 7.21 3.18
C VAL A 116 0.66 8.11 2.90
N GLU A 117 0.45 9.41 2.67
CA GLU A 117 1.54 10.37 2.45
C GLU A 117 2.52 10.44 3.64
N ARG A 118 1.98 10.48 4.87
CA ARG A 118 2.81 10.40 6.09
C ARG A 118 3.55 9.07 6.18
N SER A 119 2.89 7.96 5.81
CA SER A 119 3.50 6.64 5.74
C SER A 119 4.69 6.64 4.76
N HIS A 120 4.52 7.21 3.57
CA HIS A 120 5.58 7.31 2.58
C HIS A 120 6.77 8.16 3.03
N ARG A 121 6.51 9.25 3.78
CA ARG A 121 7.59 10.05 4.39
C ARG A 121 8.37 9.22 5.41
N ASN A 122 7.68 8.51 6.29
CA ASN A 122 8.33 7.61 7.26
C ASN A 122 9.15 6.52 6.56
N ASP A 123 8.64 5.97 5.43
CA ASP A 123 9.37 4.97 4.65
C ASP A 123 10.65 5.56 4.06
N ASN A 124 10.61 6.80 3.54
CA ASN A 124 11.81 7.46 3.03
C ASN A 124 12.85 7.65 4.14
N GLU A 125 12.45 8.16 5.31
CA GLU A 125 13.36 8.47 6.42
C GLU A 125 13.91 7.23 7.12
N ARG A 126 13.11 6.17 7.28
CA ARG A 126 13.44 5.03 8.13
C ARG A 126 13.85 3.77 7.39
N PHE A 127 13.59 3.71 6.09
CA PHE A 127 13.88 2.54 5.27
C PHE A 127 14.72 2.90 4.04
N TYR A 128 14.21 3.73 3.14
CA TYR A 128 14.90 4.01 1.88
C TYR A 128 16.22 4.77 2.04
N THR A 129 16.36 5.65 3.04
CA THR A 129 17.62 6.35 3.31
C THR A 129 18.79 5.39 3.58
N TYR A 130 18.51 4.20 4.10
CA TYR A 130 19.53 3.21 4.47
C TYR A 130 19.50 1.96 3.58
N LEU A 131 18.60 1.92 2.60
CA LEU A 131 18.39 0.76 1.75
C LEU A 131 19.37 0.77 0.57
N SER A 132 19.98 -0.39 0.32
CA SER A 132 20.60 -0.73 -0.95
C SER A 132 20.20 -2.13 -1.36
N PHE A 133 19.95 -2.37 -2.65
CA PHE A 133 19.58 -3.68 -3.18
C PHE A 133 19.92 -3.81 -4.66
N SER A 134 20.10 -5.04 -5.13
CA SER A 134 20.42 -5.36 -6.53
C SER A 134 19.25 -6.08 -7.24
N THR A 135 18.38 -6.75 -6.51
CA THR A 135 17.28 -7.54 -7.08
C THR A 135 15.97 -7.25 -6.39
N LEU A 136 14.83 -7.50 -7.11
CA LEU A 136 13.50 -7.38 -6.54
C LEU A 136 13.30 -8.29 -5.33
N ASP A 137 13.86 -9.50 -5.34
CA ASP A 137 13.75 -10.45 -4.24
C ASP A 137 14.48 -9.94 -2.99
N GLU A 138 15.65 -9.33 -3.16
CA GLU A 138 16.37 -8.67 -2.08
C GLU A 138 15.57 -7.48 -1.51
N LEU A 139 15.00 -6.65 -2.38
CA LEU A 139 14.12 -5.55 -1.98
C LEU A 139 12.92 -6.06 -1.16
N ARG A 140 12.27 -7.13 -1.62
CA ARG A 140 11.14 -7.75 -0.93
C ARG A 140 11.53 -8.34 0.42
N ALA A 141 12.67 -8.99 0.52
CA ALA A 141 13.18 -9.56 1.78
C ALA A 141 13.45 -8.45 2.81
N LYS A 142 14.20 -7.41 2.43
CA LYS A 142 14.50 -6.26 3.29
C LYS A 142 13.23 -5.48 3.66
N GLY A 143 12.32 -5.32 2.69
CA GLY A 143 11.04 -4.66 2.89
C GLY A 143 10.10 -5.42 3.84
N SER A 144 10.07 -6.75 3.77
CA SER A 144 9.29 -7.57 4.69
C SER A 144 9.78 -7.44 6.13
N ALA A 145 11.09 -7.41 6.36
CA ALA A 145 11.68 -7.16 7.68
C ALA A 145 11.33 -5.76 8.20
N TYR A 146 11.39 -4.75 7.32
CA TYR A 146 10.95 -3.39 7.65
C TYR A 146 9.46 -3.32 8.01
N LEU A 147 8.59 -3.99 7.25
CA LEU A 147 7.15 -4.04 7.49
C LEU A 147 6.84 -4.60 8.88
N LEU A 148 7.46 -5.73 9.25
CA LEU A 148 7.30 -6.31 10.58
C LEU A 148 7.67 -5.31 11.68
N ARG A 149 8.83 -4.66 11.55
CA ARG A 149 9.27 -3.65 12.51
C ARG A 149 8.30 -2.47 12.56
N SER A 150 7.85 -1.96 11.42
CA SER A 150 7.00 -0.77 11.36
C SER A 150 5.63 -0.97 12.00
N ASN A 151 5.06 -2.18 11.92
CA ASN A 151 3.78 -2.52 12.57
C ASN A 151 3.93 -2.77 14.10
N ASN A 152 5.16 -2.74 14.62
CA ASN A 152 5.48 -2.85 16.05
C ASN A 152 6.06 -1.55 16.63
N ILE A 153 5.94 -0.41 15.92
CA ILE A 153 6.32 0.91 16.44
C ILE A 153 5.09 1.57 17.08
N PRO A 154 5.15 1.99 18.37
CA PRO A 154 4.05 2.71 19.01
C PRO A 154 3.71 4.01 18.27
N MET A 155 2.43 4.32 18.16
CA MET A 155 1.94 5.52 17.49
C MET A 155 1.10 6.38 18.45
N SER A 156 1.41 7.68 18.55
CA SER A 156 0.64 8.61 19.40
C SER A 156 -0.84 8.66 19.03
N VAL A 157 -1.17 8.55 17.75
CA VAL A 157 -2.56 8.52 17.25
C VAL A 157 -3.34 7.27 17.72
N LEU A 158 -2.65 6.23 18.16
CA LEU A 158 -3.23 5.01 18.73
C LEU A 158 -3.12 4.96 20.27
N GLY A 159 -2.87 6.11 20.92
CA GLY A 159 -2.63 6.15 22.35
C GLY A 159 -1.36 5.41 22.75
N TYR A 160 -0.32 5.48 21.94
CA TYR A 160 0.96 4.80 22.09
C TYR A 160 0.92 3.26 21.98
N LEU A 161 -0.19 2.70 21.50
CA LEU A 161 -0.22 1.31 21.07
C LEU A 161 0.48 1.18 19.68
N THR A 162 1.03 0.00 19.45
CA THR A 162 1.49 -0.39 18.10
C THR A 162 0.29 -0.74 17.22
N PRO A 163 0.41 -0.68 15.87
CA PRO A 163 -0.63 -1.17 14.97
C PRO A 163 -1.06 -2.61 15.26
N ASN A 164 -0.12 -3.49 15.61
CA ASN A 164 -0.42 -4.88 15.95
C ASN A 164 -1.22 -5.01 17.26
N GLU A 165 -0.85 -4.26 18.32
CA GLU A 165 -1.60 -4.23 19.57
C GLU A 165 -3.00 -3.64 19.41
N MET A 166 -3.13 -2.56 18.59
CA MET A 166 -4.44 -1.99 18.28
C MET A 166 -5.34 -3.00 17.57
N ARG A 167 -4.77 -3.77 16.64
CA ARG A 167 -5.51 -4.84 15.97
C ARG A 167 -6.01 -5.89 16.97
N GLN A 168 -5.14 -6.42 17.82
CA GLN A 168 -5.51 -7.39 18.86
C GLN A 168 -6.62 -6.85 19.77
N LYS A 169 -6.49 -5.58 20.17
CA LYS A 169 -7.50 -4.90 20.97
C LYS A 169 -8.87 -4.86 20.28
N ILE A 170 -8.93 -4.50 18.99
CA ILE A 170 -10.20 -4.46 18.24
C ILE A 170 -10.78 -5.87 18.08
N GLU A 171 -9.95 -6.88 17.79
CA GLU A 171 -10.40 -8.26 17.63
C GLU A 171 -10.93 -8.86 18.94
N SER A 172 -10.45 -8.43 20.10
CA SER A 172 -10.94 -8.87 21.42
C SER A 172 -12.33 -8.33 21.78
N TYR A 173 -12.82 -7.30 21.07
CA TYR A 173 -14.16 -6.72 21.27
C TYR A 173 -15.21 -7.18 20.23
N THR A 174 -14.81 -8.06 19.28
CA THR A 174 -15.69 -8.52 18.18
C THR A 174 -16.04 -9.99 18.34
#